data_b4a0d108505a156521c81bed0d950087
#
_entry.id   b4a0d108505a156521c81bed0d950087
#
_cell.length_a   1.000
_cell.length_b   1.000
_cell.length_c   1.000
_cell.angle_alpha   90.00
_cell.angle_beta   90.00
_cell.angle_gamma   90.00
#
_symmetry.space_group_name_H-M   'P 1'
#
loop_
_entity.id
_entity.type
_entity.pdbx_description
1 polymer ?
#
loop_
_entity_poly.entity_id
_entity_poly.type
_entity_poly.pdbx_seq_one_letter_code
_entity_poly.pdbx_strand_id
1 'polypeptide(L)'
;MSSEENKAIVRRFIEAYNNRNLDLFDDLVAPDYVDHAHQQRGLESFKQLFALAFEGFPDWHENIEDIIAEGDKVWVCVKATGTHTGEWNLFGVSLPPTGKKVKMMMVFIWRIADSKLAEGWEVDDELDFLKQLGVIEYTEKGKKLFPEDA
;
A
#
# COMPACT_ATOMS: atom_id res chain seq x y z
N MET A 1 2.43 -9.55 23.36
CA MET A 1 3.57 -9.70 22.43
C MET A 1 4.49 -8.49 22.52
N SER A 2 5.76 -8.69 22.31
CA SER A 2 6.74 -7.58 22.33
C SER A 2 6.63 -6.72 21.07
N SER A 3 7.15 -5.50 21.14
CA SER A 3 7.26 -4.62 19.99
C SER A 3 8.06 -5.25 18.85
N GLU A 4 9.12 -6.00 19.18
CA GLU A 4 9.93 -6.67 18.16
C GLU A 4 9.18 -7.82 17.48
N GLU A 5 8.37 -8.57 18.23
CA GLU A 5 7.51 -9.62 17.65
C GLU A 5 6.46 -9.02 16.73
N ASN A 6 5.83 -7.91 17.15
CA ASN A 6 4.84 -7.21 16.32
C ASN A 6 5.46 -6.66 15.03
N LYS A 7 6.65 -6.05 15.11
CA LYS A 7 7.38 -5.61 13.92
C LYS A 7 7.74 -6.77 12.99
N ALA A 8 8.11 -7.93 13.55
CA ALA A 8 8.45 -9.11 12.76
C ALA A 8 7.23 -9.61 11.95
N ILE A 9 6.02 -9.57 12.53
CA ILE A 9 4.79 -9.93 11.80
C ILE A 9 4.58 -9.00 10.61
N VAL A 10 4.73 -7.70 10.80
CA VAL A 10 4.58 -6.70 9.72
C VAL A 10 5.64 -6.90 8.63
N ARG A 11 6.89 -7.16 8.99
CA ARG A 11 7.95 -7.45 8.02
C ARG A 11 7.63 -8.69 7.18
N ARG A 12 7.17 -9.75 7.82
CA ARG A 12 6.76 -10.98 7.12
C ARG A 12 5.57 -10.73 6.19
N PHE A 13 4.63 -9.90 6.60
CA PHE A 13 3.49 -9.53 5.76
C PHE A 13 3.94 -8.77 4.50
N ILE A 14 4.79 -7.74 4.66
CA ILE A 14 5.31 -6.96 3.52
C ILE A 14 6.13 -7.87 2.60
N GLU A 15 6.97 -8.74 3.13
CA GLU A 15 7.72 -9.71 2.34
C GLU A 15 6.79 -10.67 1.58
N ALA A 16 5.70 -11.12 2.20
CA ALA A 16 4.74 -12.02 1.58
C ALA A 16 4.14 -11.42 0.31
N TYR A 17 3.64 -10.19 0.35
CA TYR A 17 3.07 -9.60 -0.85
C TYR A 17 4.13 -9.13 -1.84
N ASN A 18 5.31 -8.70 -1.42
CA ASN A 18 6.41 -8.43 -2.34
C ASN A 18 6.77 -9.66 -3.16
N ASN A 19 6.67 -10.83 -2.57
CA ASN A 19 6.90 -12.13 -3.23
C ASN A 19 5.65 -12.70 -3.91
N ARG A 20 4.54 -11.96 -3.96
CA ARG A 20 3.25 -12.40 -4.53
C ARG A 20 2.67 -13.63 -3.83
N ASN A 21 3.07 -13.90 -2.59
CA ASN A 21 2.60 -15.03 -1.82
C ASN A 21 1.38 -14.65 -0.96
N LEU A 22 0.23 -14.45 -1.61
CA LEU A 22 -1.00 -14.05 -0.95
C LEU A 22 -1.58 -15.18 -0.05
N ASP A 23 -1.16 -16.41 -0.25
CA ASP A 23 -1.59 -17.54 0.60
C ASP A 23 -1.11 -17.38 2.05
N LEU A 24 0.04 -16.73 2.26
CA LEU A 24 0.54 -16.41 3.60
C LEU A 24 -0.33 -15.41 4.36
N PHE A 25 -1.22 -14.71 3.68
CA PHE A 25 -2.15 -13.79 4.34
C PHE A 25 -3.09 -14.53 5.30
N ASP A 26 -3.42 -15.79 5.03
CA ASP A 26 -4.25 -16.60 5.92
C ASP A 26 -3.59 -16.79 7.30
N ASP A 27 -2.26 -16.81 7.34
CA ASP A 27 -1.49 -16.94 8.58
C ASP A 27 -1.19 -15.61 9.25
N LEU A 28 -1.13 -14.52 8.50
CA LEU A 28 -0.63 -13.22 8.94
C LEU A 28 -1.72 -12.17 9.16
N VAL A 29 -2.91 -12.37 8.61
CA VAL A 29 -4.03 -11.42 8.65
C VAL A 29 -5.25 -12.08 9.25
N ALA A 30 -5.94 -11.36 10.13
CA ALA A 30 -7.17 -11.86 10.75
C ALA A 30 -8.27 -12.08 9.69
N PRO A 31 -9.09 -13.13 9.82
CA PRO A 31 -10.19 -13.38 8.87
C PRO A 31 -11.19 -12.23 8.77
N ASP A 32 -11.37 -11.49 9.86
CA ASP A 32 -12.27 -10.35 9.98
C ASP A 32 -11.53 -9.00 9.93
N TYR A 33 -10.37 -8.95 9.28
CA TYR A 33 -9.53 -7.76 9.14
C TYR A 33 -10.35 -6.53 8.76
N VAL A 34 -10.05 -5.40 9.40
CA VAL A 34 -10.71 -4.12 9.13
C VAL A 34 -9.74 -3.19 8.41
N ASP A 35 -10.08 -2.83 7.18
CA ASP A 35 -9.32 -1.88 6.38
C ASP A 35 -10.00 -0.50 6.45
N HIS A 36 -9.44 0.38 7.26
CA HIS A 36 -9.98 1.74 7.43
C HIS A 36 -9.69 2.65 6.23
N ALA A 37 -8.61 2.39 5.51
CA ALA A 37 -8.24 3.20 4.35
C ALA A 37 -9.21 3.02 3.18
N HIS A 38 -9.68 1.80 2.96
CA HIS A 38 -10.56 1.46 1.84
C HIS A 38 -11.99 1.16 2.29
N GLN A 39 -12.29 1.30 3.59
CA GLN A 39 -13.60 1.05 4.20
C GLN A 39 -14.13 -0.37 3.88
N GLN A 40 -13.26 -1.35 4.01
CA GLN A 40 -13.55 -2.74 3.71
C GLN A 40 -13.33 -3.64 4.93
N ARG A 41 -13.93 -4.81 4.90
CA ARG A 41 -13.79 -5.84 5.92
C ARG A 41 -13.52 -7.19 5.29
N GLY A 42 -12.72 -7.98 6.01
CA GLY A 42 -12.46 -9.37 5.67
C GLY A 42 -11.18 -9.58 4.90
N LEU A 43 -10.59 -10.73 5.11
CA LEU A 43 -9.34 -11.13 4.50
C LEU A 43 -9.43 -11.21 2.97
N GLU A 44 -10.54 -11.73 2.44
CA GLU A 44 -10.70 -11.88 0.99
C GLU A 44 -10.76 -10.53 0.27
N SER A 45 -11.46 -9.55 0.84
CA SER A 45 -11.48 -8.18 0.30
C SER A 45 -10.08 -7.56 0.32
N PHE A 46 -9.32 -7.84 1.38
CA PHE A 46 -7.95 -7.34 1.51
C PHE A 46 -7.01 -7.98 0.47
N LYS A 47 -7.10 -9.30 0.28
CA LYS A 47 -6.36 -9.99 -0.80
C LYS A 47 -6.69 -9.42 -2.17
N GLN A 48 -7.96 -9.11 -2.42
CA GLN A 48 -8.41 -8.57 -3.71
C GLN A 48 -7.77 -7.21 -4.03
N LEU A 49 -7.56 -6.35 -3.04
CA LEU A 49 -6.86 -5.08 -3.24
C LEU A 49 -5.44 -5.28 -3.78
N PHE A 50 -4.70 -6.23 -3.22
CA PHE A 50 -3.36 -6.55 -3.71
C PHE A 50 -3.39 -7.16 -5.11
N ALA A 51 -4.33 -8.06 -5.37
CA ALA A 51 -4.47 -8.66 -6.69
C ALA A 51 -4.70 -7.59 -7.77
N LEU A 52 -5.59 -6.63 -7.52
CA LEU A 52 -5.85 -5.51 -8.44
C LEU A 52 -4.61 -4.60 -8.63
N ALA A 53 -3.89 -4.33 -7.55
CA ALA A 53 -2.67 -3.54 -7.63
C ALA A 53 -1.60 -4.24 -8.50
N PHE A 54 -1.45 -5.56 -8.36
CA PHE A 54 -0.49 -6.34 -9.15
C PHE A 54 -0.90 -6.51 -10.60
N GLU A 55 -2.19 -6.41 -10.94
CA GLU A 55 -2.64 -6.36 -12.33
C GLU A 55 -2.13 -5.08 -13.02
N GLY A 56 -2.26 -3.95 -12.38
CA GLY A 56 -1.79 -2.66 -12.90
C GLY A 56 -0.28 -2.50 -12.86
N PHE A 57 0.33 -2.97 -11.79
CA PHE A 57 1.76 -2.83 -11.49
C PHE A 57 2.36 -4.19 -11.13
N PRO A 58 2.66 -5.04 -12.12
CA PRO A 58 3.15 -6.41 -11.86
C PRO A 58 4.46 -6.46 -11.06
N ASP A 59 5.28 -5.42 -11.15
CA ASP A 59 6.56 -5.28 -10.46
C ASP A 59 6.47 -4.44 -9.18
N TRP A 60 5.27 -4.18 -8.66
CA TRP A 60 5.10 -3.40 -7.44
C TRP A 60 5.90 -3.99 -6.30
N HIS A 61 6.71 -3.14 -5.65
CA HIS A 61 7.58 -3.55 -4.56
C HIS A 61 7.66 -2.46 -3.50
N GLU A 62 7.58 -2.85 -2.24
CA GLU A 62 7.64 -1.93 -1.11
C GLU A 62 8.89 -2.19 -0.27
N ASN A 63 9.71 -1.15 -0.11
CA ASN A 63 10.88 -1.17 0.76
C ASN A 63 10.55 -0.47 2.07
N ILE A 64 10.82 -1.13 3.19
CA ILE A 64 10.66 -0.53 4.52
C ILE A 64 11.77 0.50 4.74
N GLU A 65 11.39 1.76 4.90
CA GLU A 65 12.30 2.85 5.23
C GLU A 65 12.46 2.99 6.74
N ASP A 66 11.35 2.84 7.48
CA ASP A 66 11.33 2.94 8.94
C ASP A 66 10.17 2.12 9.51
N ILE A 67 10.35 1.58 10.70
CA ILE A 67 9.33 0.81 11.39
C ILE A 67 9.46 0.98 12.90
N ILE A 68 8.37 1.36 13.54
CA ILE A 68 8.29 1.50 14.99
C ILE A 68 7.06 0.77 15.51
N ALA A 69 7.10 0.36 16.76
CA ALA A 69 5.96 -0.28 17.41
C ALA A 69 5.85 0.17 18.86
N GLU A 70 4.62 0.39 19.29
CA GLU A 70 4.28 0.67 20.68
C GLU A 70 2.96 -0.02 21.00
N GLY A 71 2.91 -0.76 22.11
CA GLY A 71 1.75 -1.55 22.48
C GLY A 71 1.43 -2.58 21.36
N ASP A 72 0.19 -2.58 20.92
CA ASP A 72 -0.31 -3.49 19.88
C ASP A 72 -0.24 -2.87 18.47
N LYS A 73 0.32 -1.68 18.31
CA LYS A 73 0.37 -0.98 17.02
C LYS A 73 1.78 -0.94 16.44
N VAL A 74 1.86 -1.09 15.13
CA VAL A 74 3.08 -0.96 14.34
C VAL A 74 2.86 0.12 13.29
N TRP A 75 3.77 1.08 13.24
CA TRP A 75 3.83 2.12 12.22
C TRP A 75 4.99 1.80 11.30
N VAL A 76 4.73 1.75 10.02
CA VAL A 76 5.76 1.47 9.03
C VAL A 76 5.68 2.47 7.88
N CYS A 77 6.82 3.07 7.57
CA CYS A 77 6.98 3.92 6.40
C CYS A 77 7.65 3.10 5.31
N VAL A 78 7.03 3.03 4.15
CA VAL A 78 7.58 2.30 3.00
C VAL A 78 7.74 3.22 1.80
N LYS A 79 8.70 2.88 0.96
CA LYS A 79 8.86 3.46 -0.37
C LYS A 79 8.46 2.38 -1.38
N ALA A 80 7.36 2.61 -2.05
CA ALA A 80 6.86 1.72 -3.08
C ALA A 80 7.37 2.16 -4.45
N THR A 81 7.65 1.20 -5.32
CA THR A 81 8.02 1.41 -6.72
C THR A 81 7.25 0.45 -7.61
N GLY A 82 7.00 0.84 -8.83
CA GLY A 82 6.34 -0.01 -9.81
C GLY A 82 6.33 0.59 -11.20
N THR A 83 5.94 -0.22 -12.18
CA THR A 83 5.77 0.20 -13.57
C THR A 83 4.33 -0.10 -14.00
N HIS A 84 3.63 0.90 -14.50
CA HIS A 84 2.23 0.77 -14.92
C HIS A 84 2.15 0.10 -16.30
N THR A 85 2.23 -1.22 -16.30
CA THR A 85 2.23 -2.02 -17.52
C THR A 85 0.94 -2.80 -17.75
N GLY A 86 0.06 -2.87 -16.75
CA GLY A 86 -1.25 -3.50 -16.85
C GLY A 86 -2.38 -2.49 -16.66
N GLU A 87 -3.60 -2.94 -16.89
CA GLU A 87 -4.78 -2.13 -16.61
C GLU A 87 -4.98 -2.01 -15.10
N TRP A 88 -5.22 -0.79 -14.63
CA TRP A 88 -5.42 -0.54 -13.21
C TRP A 88 -6.79 0.07 -12.94
N ASN A 89 -7.55 -0.58 -12.08
CA ASN A 89 -8.86 -0.09 -11.65
C ASN A 89 -8.72 0.82 -10.43
N LEU A 90 -9.05 2.10 -10.61
CA LEU A 90 -9.03 3.11 -9.57
C LEU A 90 -10.44 3.70 -9.42
N PHE A 91 -11.03 3.57 -8.24
CA PHE A 91 -12.38 4.09 -7.94
C PHE A 91 -13.44 3.74 -8.98
N GLY A 92 -13.41 2.52 -9.51
CA GLY A 92 -14.34 2.07 -10.54
C GLY A 92 -14.03 2.58 -11.95
N VAL A 93 -12.91 3.26 -12.12
CA VAL A 93 -12.40 3.71 -13.43
C VAL A 93 -11.20 2.87 -13.80
N SER A 94 -11.24 2.27 -14.98
CA SER A 94 -10.11 1.54 -15.52
C SER A 94 -9.14 2.50 -16.20
N LEU A 95 -7.88 2.44 -15.78
CA LEU A 95 -6.79 3.19 -16.39
C LEU A 95 -5.95 2.25 -17.26
N PRO A 96 -5.89 2.49 -18.58
CA PRO A 96 -5.03 1.70 -19.44
C PRO A 96 -3.56 1.91 -19.11
N PRO A 97 -2.69 0.94 -19.39
CA PRO A 97 -1.28 1.02 -19.05
C PRO A 97 -0.59 2.24 -19.68
N THR A 98 0.15 2.98 -18.86
CA THR A 98 0.91 4.15 -19.32
C THR A 98 2.37 3.82 -19.63
N GLY A 99 2.87 2.68 -19.15
CA GLY A 99 4.28 2.29 -19.25
C GLY A 99 5.20 3.09 -18.30
N LYS A 100 4.65 3.95 -17.46
CA LYS A 100 5.44 4.83 -16.60
C LYS A 100 5.92 4.11 -15.35
N LYS A 101 7.17 4.40 -14.95
CA LYS A 101 7.71 4.03 -13.65
C LYS A 101 7.27 5.04 -12.63
N VAL A 102 6.81 4.55 -11.49
CA VAL A 102 6.30 5.39 -10.39
C VAL A 102 6.93 4.99 -9.07
N LYS A 103 6.91 5.92 -8.14
CA LYS A 103 7.28 5.70 -6.75
C LYS A 103 6.28 6.41 -5.86
N MET A 104 6.04 5.85 -4.67
CA MET A 104 5.11 6.43 -3.71
C MET A 104 5.58 6.18 -2.29
N MET A 105 5.54 7.21 -1.46
CA MET A 105 5.71 7.05 -0.01
C MET A 105 4.37 6.70 0.60
N MET A 106 4.38 5.68 1.45
CA MET A 106 3.20 5.20 2.13
C MET A 106 3.51 4.99 3.61
N VAL A 107 2.54 5.29 4.45
CA VAL A 107 2.62 4.99 5.89
C VAL A 107 1.45 4.08 6.24
N PHE A 108 1.76 2.91 6.75
CA PHE A 108 0.76 1.99 7.28
C PHE A 108 0.80 1.99 8.80
N ILE A 109 -0.36 1.86 9.40
CA ILE A 109 -0.52 1.64 10.83
C ILE A 109 -1.32 0.37 10.99
N TRP A 110 -0.74 -0.66 11.57
CA TRP A 110 -1.44 -1.92 11.83
C TRP A 110 -1.54 -2.21 13.31
N ARG A 111 -2.73 -2.61 13.73
CA ARG A 111 -2.94 -3.20 15.05
C ARG A 111 -2.80 -4.70 14.96
N ILE A 112 -2.00 -5.25 15.85
CA ILE A 112 -1.75 -6.68 15.95
C ILE A 112 -2.60 -7.27 17.07
N ALA A 113 -3.31 -8.34 16.78
CA ALA A 113 -4.05 -9.14 17.77
C ALA A 113 -3.93 -10.62 17.41
N ASP A 114 -3.72 -11.46 18.39
CA ASP A 114 -3.55 -12.92 18.20
C ASP A 114 -2.50 -13.26 17.14
N SER A 115 -1.38 -12.53 17.16
CA SER A 115 -0.26 -12.68 16.22
C SER A 115 -0.61 -12.41 14.76
N LYS A 116 -1.67 -11.64 14.49
CA LYS A 116 -2.13 -11.29 13.13
C LYS A 116 -2.45 -9.81 13.03
N LEU A 117 -2.39 -9.30 11.81
CA LEU A 117 -2.92 -7.97 11.49
C LEU A 117 -4.44 -8.01 11.65
N ALA A 118 -4.97 -7.23 12.60
CA ALA A 118 -6.39 -7.19 12.91
C ALA A 118 -7.11 -6.02 12.27
N GLU A 119 -6.44 -4.87 12.17
CA GLU A 119 -6.96 -3.70 11.47
C GLU A 119 -5.82 -2.80 11.01
N GLY A 120 -6.07 -2.00 10.01
CA GLY A 120 -5.07 -1.12 9.44
C GLY A 120 -5.61 0.21 8.94
N TRP A 121 -4.73 1.21 8.99
CA TRP A 121 -4.89 2.54 8.43
C TRP A 121 -3.73 2.79 7.47
N GLU A 122 -3.94 3.65 6.50
CA GLU A 122 -2.96 3.94 5.47
C GLU A 122 -3.04 5.41 5.08
N VAL A 123 -1.89 6.04 4.92
CA VAL A 123 -1.75 7.38 4.36
C VAL A 123 -0.69 7.32 3.26
N ASP A 124 -1.08 7.73 2.08
CA ASP A 124 -0.24 7.67 0.89
C ASP A 124 0.00 9.06 0.31
N ASP A 125 1.16 9.28 -0.30
CA ASP A 125 1.39 10.44 -1.16
C ASP A 125 0.73 10.22 -2.53
N GLU A 126 -0.59 10.16 -2.51
CA GLU A 126 -1.41 9.82 -3.66
C GLU A 126 -1.42 10.93 -4.72
N LEU A 127 -1.34 12.18 -4.29
CA LEU A 127 -1.30 13.32 -5.20
C LEU A 127 -0.08 13.24 -6.13
N ASP A 128 1.10 13.01 -5.55
CA ASP A 128 2.34 12.85 -6.31
C ASP A 128 2.29 11.62 -7.22
N PHE A 129 1.76 10.51 -6.71
CA PHE A 129 1.61 9.28 -7.48
C PHE A 129 0.71 9.45 -8.72
N LEU A 130 -0.45 10.07 -8.56
CA LEU A 130 -1.38 10.31 -9.66
C LEU A 130 -0.82 11.30 -10.69
N LYS A 131 -0.02 12.26 -10.22
CA LYS A 131 0.70 13.18 -11.10
C LYS A 131 1.77 12.45 -11.93
N GLN A 132 2.54 11.55 -11.32
CA GLN A 132 3.53 10.73 -12.03
C GLN A 132 2.90 9.90 -13.14
N LEU A 133 1.69 9.36 -12.90
CA LEU A 133 0.92 8.62 -13.91
C LEU A 133 0.36 9.50 -15.02
N GLY A 134 0.28 10.81 -14.82
CA GLY A 134 -0.32 11.74 -15.77
C GLY A 134 -1.83 11.70 -15.79
N VAL A 135 -2.48 11.18 -14.75
CA VAL A 135 -3.96 11.12 -14.65
C VAL A 135 -4.56 12.37 -14.02
N ILE A 136 -3.72 13.21 -13.42
CA ILE A 136 -4.10 14.55 -12.93
C ILE A 136 -3.12 15.59 -13.44
N GLU A 137 -3.62 16.82 -13.61
CA GLU A 137 -2.81 17.99 -13.96
C GLU A 137 -3.09 19.10 -12.97
N TYR A 138 -2.07 19.91 -12.68
CA TYR A 138 -2.26 21.09 -11.87
C TYR A 138 -2.89 22.22 -12.69
N THR A 139 -3.81 22.95 -12.08
CA THR A 139 -4.27 24.23 -12.60
C THR A 139 -3.11 25.24 -12.61
N GLU A 140 -3.27 26.39 -13.28
CA GLU A 140 -2.26 27.45 -13.27
C GLU A 140 -1.90 27.91 -11.84
N LYS A 141 -2.88 27.89 -10.92
CA LYS A 141 -2.62 28.15 -9.50
C LYS A 141 -1.79 27.05 -8.85
N GLY A 142 -2.15 25.80 -9.13
CA GLY A 142 -1.43 24.64 -8.60
C GLY A 142 0.02 24.59 -9.03
N LYS A 143 0.32 24.95 -10.29
CA LYS A 143 1.68 25.01 -10.82
C LYS A 143 2.58 26.01 -10.07
N LYS A 144 1.99 27.06 -9.49
CA LYS A 144 2.73 28.02 -8.68
C LYS A 144 3.11 27.47 -7.31
N LEU A 145 2.24 26.61 -6.73
CA LEU A 145 2.49 25.98 -5.43
C LEU A 145 3.44 24.79 -5.56
N PHE A 146 3.35 24.09 -6.69
CA PHE A 146 4.18 22.95 -7.01
C PHE A 146 4.87 23.23 -8.33
N PRO A 147 5.91 24.09 -8.32
CA PRO A 147 6.69 24.31 -9.54
C PRO A 147 7.17 22.94 -10.01
N GLU A 148 6.86 22.61 -11.25
CA GLU A 148 7.37 21.40 -11.85
C GLU A 148 8.85 21.31 -11.58
N ASP A 149 9.27 20.14 -11.20
CA ASP A 149 10.67 19.90 -10.94
C ASP A 149 11.46 20.44 -12.11
N ALA A 150 12.06 21.55 -11.79
CA ALA A 150 12.91 22.20 -12.74
C ALA A 150 14.04 21.25 -13.11
#